data_f824fb830600f4e7eb3c46f51d97b794
#
_entry.id   f824fb830600f4e7eb3c46f51d97b794
#
_cell.length_a   1.000
_cell.length_b   1.000
_cell.length_c   1.000
_cell.angle_alpha   90.00
_cell.angle_beta   90.00
_cell.angle_gamma   90.00
#
_symmetry.space_group_name_H-M   'P 1'
#
loop_
_entity.id
_entity.type
_entity.pdbx_description
1 polymer ?
#
loop_
_entity_poly.entity_id
_entity_poly.type
_entity_poly.pdbx_seq_one_letter_code
_entity_poly.pdbx_strand_id
1 'polypeptide(L)'
;FNLPHGFWMPMTILVLILPYWENTLRKIADRVIGTLLGIAVFAILYYLFPSPLEQMIIMVIVNFLIYTTKRYAFTAIFLTCSSFAINVAMDNADHLFSLRFIYTIGAAIIAIVASYCIFPTNNEAELKNMMRRLLDMDDFLLDTLLQLSKGNQKQSIKQELVLTSYLVSGKIENHCIMSKSSKNKVYVKRFIMLNNKFVTDIAHIYTLMSMQQKERIDPEALTSLIMDLKATIKSMKDMLSHKKVVVSHPKLDYNQVYDDVYVNGKMIRSADCLYRMYDCVQTHLLN
;
A
#
# COMPACT_ATOMS: atom_id res chain seq x y z
N PHE A 1 -29.44 -23.38 -11.03
CA PHE A 1 -29.78 -23.48 -9.61
C PHE A 1 -30.76 -22.35 -9.30
N ASN A 2 -32.06 -22.68 -9.12
CA ASN A 2 -33.08 -21.75 -8.66
C ASN A 2 -32.98 -21.58 -7.15
N LEU A 3 -31.91 -20.96 -6.66
CA LEU A 3 -31.76 -20.63 -5.25
C LEU A 3 -32.43 -19.27 -4.99
N PRO A 4 -33.39 -19.18 -4.05
CA PRO A 4 -34.05 -17.93 -3.70
C PRO A 4 -32.98 -16.95 -3.21
N HIS A 5 -32.96 -15.71 -3.76
CA HIS A 5 -31.96 -14.68 -3.48
C HIS A 5 -30.49 -15.09 -3.70
N GLY A 6 -30.22 -16.05 -4.59
CA GLY A 6 -28.89 -16.63 -4.83
C GLY A 6 -27.79 -15.60 -5.22
N PHE A 7 -28.19 -14.42 -5.70
CA PHE A 7 -27.25 -13.32 -6.04
C PHE A 7 -26.51 -12.74 -4.81
N TRP A 8 -27.01 -12.96 -3.60
CA TRP A 8 -26.35 -12.48 -2.38
C TRP A 8 -24.97 -13.13 -2.15
N MET A 9 -24.83 -14.39 -2.55
CA MET A 9 -23.59 -15.13 -2.35
C MET A 9 -22.46 -14.60 -3.21
N PRO A 10 -22.56 -14.51 -4.56
CA PRO A 10 -21.49 -13.97 -5.40
C PRO A 10 -21.18 -12.50 -5.08
N MET A 11 -22.16 -11.66 -4.78
CA MET A 11 -21.94 -10.29 -4.34
C MET A 11 -21.10 -10.22 -3.06
N THR A 12 -21.37 -11.10 -2.10
CA THR A 12 -20.61 -11.17 -0.86
C THR A 12 -19.19 -11.67 -1.12
N ILE A 13 -18.99 -12.68 -1.98
CA ILE A 13 -17.67 -13.20 -2.38
C ILE A 13 -16.82 -12.10 -3.01
N LEU A 14 -17.35 -11.35 -3.99
CA LEU A 14 -16.65 -10.26 -4.65
C LEU A 14 -16.16 -9.19 -3.68
N VAL A 15 -16.97 -8.88 -2.68
CA VAL A 15 -16.59 -7.88 -1.67
C VAL A 15 -15.55 -8.42 -0.70
N LEU A 16 -15.54 -9.72 -0.39
CA LEU A 16 -14.65 -10.34 0.59
C LEU A 16 -13.27 -10.66 0.03
N ILE A 17 -13.15 -11.03 -1.24
CA ILE A 17 -11.86 -11.38 -1.84
C ILE A 17 -10.99 -10.14 -1.95
N LEU A 18 -9.83 -10.20 -1.29
CA LEU A 18 -8.78 -9.19 -1.37
C LEU A 18 -7.46 -9.86 -1.75
N PRO A 19 -6.53 -9.11 -2.38
CA PRO A 19 -5.23 -9.66 -2.77
C PRO A 19 -4.39 -10.18 -1.60
N TYR A 20 -4.71 -9.74 -0.37
CA TYR A 20 -3.98 -10.10 0.85
C TYR A 20 -4.84 -10.95 1.77
N TRP A 21 -4.38 -12.15 2.07
CA TRP A 21 -5.03 -13.12 2.95
C TRP A 21 -5.44 -12.55 4.33
N GLU A 22 -4.52 -11.84 4.99
CA GLU A 22 -4.80 -11.26 6.32
C GLU A 22 -5.93 -10.23 6.29
N ASN A 23 -5.99 -9.43 5.23
CA ASN A 23 -7.05 -8.45 5.01
C ASN A 23 -8.38 -9.13 4.68
N THR A 24 -8.35 -10.24 3.93
CA THR A 24 -9.52 -11.06 3.63
C THR A 24 -10.13 -11.63 4.91
N LEU A 25 -9.33 -12.23 5.80
CA LEU A 25 -9.82 -12.77 7.06
C LEU A 25 -10.47 -11.72 7.96
N ARG A 26 -9.82 -10.56 8.10
CA ARG A 26 -10.39 -9.45 8.87
C ARG A 26 -11.71 -8.97 8.29
N LYS A 27 -11.77 -8.84 6.97
CA LYS A 27 -12.98 -8.40 6.27
C LYS A 27 -14.11 -9.43 6.35
N ILE A 28 -13.78 -10.73 6.37
CA ILE A 28 -14.72 -11.81 6.60
C ILE A 28 -15.31 -11.70 8.02
N ALA A 29 -14.47 -11.52 9.04
CA ALA A 29 -14.93 -11.35 10.41
C ALA A 29 -15.86 -10.13 10.54
N ASP A 30 -15.46 -8.98 9.99
CA ASP A 30 -16.27 -7.77 9.95
C ASP A 30 -17.61 -8.00 9.23
N ARG A 31 -17.62 -8.82 8.17
CA ARG A 31 -18.85 -9.15 7.41
C ARG A 31 -19.79 -10.04 8.19
N VAL A 32 -19.26 -11.09 8.82
CA VAL A 32 -20.07 -12.02 9.64
C VAL A 32 -20.69 -11.28 10.83
N ILE A 33 -19.88 -10.55 11.58
CA ILE A 33 -20.33 -9.74 12.72
C ILE A 33 -21.34 -8.68 12.25
N GLY A 34 -21.02 -7.97 11.17
CA GLY A 34 -21.90 -6.95 10.60
C GLY A 34 -23.23 -7.52 10.11
N THR A 35 -23.25 -8.74 9.57
CA THR A 35 -24.50 -9.41 9.17
C THR A 35 -25.34 -9.77 10.39
N LEU A 36 -24.75 -10.35 11.45
CA LEU A 36 -25.45 -10.68 12.68
C LEU A 36 -26.06 -9.45 13.36
N LEU A 37 -25.25 -8.40 13.52
CA LEU A 37 -25.71 -7.14 14.09
C LEU A 37 -26.76 -6.47 13.20
N GLY A 38 -26.61 -6.54 11.87
CA GLY A 38 -27.55 -5.99 10.91
C GLY A 38 -28.93 -6.69 10.98
N ILE A 39 -28.94 -8.02 11.16
CA ILE A 39 -30.19 -8.79 11.40
C ILE A 39 -30.86 -8.31 12.69
N ALA A 40 -30.09 -8.20 13.78
CA ALA A 40 -30.64 -7.76 15.07
C ALA A 40 -31.22 -6.33 15.01
N VAL A 41 -30.45 -5.40 14.42
CA VAL A 41 -30.90 -4.01 14.24
C VAL A 41 -32.16 -3.94 13.37
N PHE A 42 -32.17 -4.67 12.24
CA PHE A 42 -33.33 -4.70 11.36
C PHE A 42 -34.57 -5.29 12.08
N ALA A 43 -34.42 -6.39 12.82
CA ALA A 43 -35.52 -6.99 13.59
C ALA A 43 -36.10 -5.98 14.58
N ILE A 44 -35.25 -5.27 15.33
CA ILE A 44 -35.72 -4.23 16.28
C ILE A 44 -36.47 -3.13 15.54
N LEU A 45 -35.93 -2.61 14.42
CA LEU A 45 -36.55 -1.55 13.64
C LEU A 45 -37.90 -2.02 13.03
N TYR A 46 -37.96 -3.26 12.55
CA TYR A 46 -39.16 -3.85 11.96
C TYR A 46 -40.33 -3.96 12.96
N TYR A 47 -40.03 -4.35 14.21
CA TYR A 47 -41.06 -4.45 15.28
C TYR A 47 -41.43 -3.09 15.85
N LEU A 48 -40.51 -2.12 15.88
CA LEU A 48 -40.80 -0.77 16.40
C LEU A 48 -41.60 0.08 15.41
N PHE A 49 -41.38 -0.12 14.10
CA PHE A 49 -41.99 0.68 13.04
C PHE A 49 -42.72 -0.21 12.02
N PRO A 50 -43.93 -0.68 12.35
CA PRO A 50 -44.67 -1.61 11.50
C PRO A 50 -45.29 -0.96 10.27
N SER A 51 -45.39 0.37 10.22
CA SER A 51 -45.97 1.10 9.08
C SER A 51 -45.08 1.03 7.84
N PRO A 52 -45.63 0.70 6.65
CA PRO A 52 -44.84 0.66 5.40
C PRO A 52 -44.13 1.98 5.07
N LEU A 53 -44.72 3.12 5.42
CA LEU A 53 -44.18 4.44 5.17
C LEU A 53 -42.96 4.70 6.08
N GLU A 54 -43.02 4.29 7.35
CA GLU A 54 -41.89 4.38 8.28
C GLU A 54 -40.71 3.50 7.84
N GLN A 55 -41.02 2.26 7.39
CA GLN A 55 -39.99 1.36 6.86
C GLN A 55 -39.29 1.93 5.62
N MET A 56 -40.04 2.62 4.74
CA MET A 56 -39.45 3.30 3.61
C MET A 56 -38.50 4.45 4.02
N ILE A 57 -38.89 5.25 5.01
CA ILE A 57 -38.06 6.32 5.56
C ILE A 57 -36.79 5.74 6.18
N ILE A 58 -36.91 4.69 6.98
CA ILE A 58 -35.75 3.98 7.59
C ILE A 58 -34.82 3.46 6.52
N MET A 59 -35.34 2.86 5.45
CA MET A 59 -34.54 2.39 4.32
C MET A 59 -33.70 3.51 3.70
N VAL A 60 -34.28 4.69 3.49
CA VAL A 60 -33.55 5.86 2.94
C VAL A 60 -32.43 6.28 3.88
N ILE A 61 -32.70 6.37 5.19
CA ILE A 61 -31.71 6.75 6.21
C ILE A 61 -30.58 5.72 6.26
N VAL A 62 -30.90 4.43 6.29
CA VAL A 62 -29.91 3.34 6.32
C VAL A 62 -29.01 3.36 5.07
N ASN A 63 -29.58 3.58 3.89
CA ASN A 63 -28.82 3.70 2.66
C ASN A 63 -27.88 4.92 2.67
N PHE A 64 -28.33 6.05 3.22
CA PHE A 64 -27.46 7.22 3.40
C PHE A 64 -26.29 6.91 4.35
N LEU A 65 -26.53 6.20 5.45
CA LEU A 65 -25.52 5.79 6.41
C LEU A 65 -24.44 4.85 5.82
N ILE A 66 -24.78 4.03 4.81
CA ILE A 66 -23.81 3.18 4.10
C ILE A 66 -22.65 4.04 3.50
N TYR A 67 -22.97 5.17 2.91
CA TYR A 67 -21.98 6.04 2.25
C TYR A 67 -21.20 6.94 3.21
N THR A 68 -21.73 7.18 4.41
CA THR A 68 -21.04 8.04 5.40
C THR A 68 -20.05 7.28 6.28
N THR A 69 -20.16 5.96 6.37
CA THR A 69 -19.32 5.13 7.23
C THR A 69 -17.99 4.75 6.60
N LYS A 70 -16.88 5.00 7.34
CA LYS A 70 -15.52 4.68 6.91
C LYS A 70 -15.08 3.24 7.25
N ARG A 71 -15.71 2.61 8.25
CA ARG A 71 -15.35 1.26 8.71
C ARG A 71 -16.26 0.23 8.05
N TYR A 72 -15.66 -0.78 7.43
CA TYR A 72 -16.39 -1.83 6.71
C TYR A 72 -17.42 -2.58 7.59
N ALA A 73 -17.13 -2.79 8.88
CA ALA A 73 -18.07 -3.44 9.80
C ALA A 73 -19.43 -2.71 9.86
N PHE A 74 -19.42 -1.37 9.99
CA PHE A 74 -20.67 -0.58 10.00
C PHE A 74 -21.35 -0.59 8.63
N THR A 75 -20.59 -0.48 7.56
CA THR A 75 -21.14 -0.63 6.19
C THR A 75 -21.84 -1.98 6.02
N ALA A 76 -21.28 -3.07 6.58
CA ALA A 76 -21.88 -4.39 6.53
C ALA A 76 -23.20 -4.48 7.30
N ILE A 77 -23.33 -3.81 8.46
CA ILE A 77 -24.57 -3.71 9.22
C ILE A 77 -25.65 -3.03 8.39
N PHE A 78 -25.37 -1.82 7.90
CA PHE A 78 -26.35 -1.03 7.14
C PHE A 78 -26.73 -1.69 5.81
N LEU A 79 -25.77 -2.32 5.12
CA LEU A 79 -26.03 -3.06 3.88
C LEU A 79 -26.95 -4.27 4.13
N THR A 80 -26.81 -4.92 5.29
CA THR A 80 -27.68 -6.02 5.68
C THR A 80 -29.09 -5.51 5.99
N CYS A 81 -29.22 -4.43 6.77
CA CYS A 81 -30.52 -3.79 7.04
C CYS A 81 -31.23 -3.36 5.75
N SER A 82 -30.50 -2.72 4.82
CA SER A 82 -31.05 -2.29 3.51
C SER A 82 -31.51 -3.50 2.68
N SER A 83 -30.73 -4.58 2.64
CA SER A 83 -31.13 -5.82 1.95
C SER A 83 -32.46 -6.40 2.47
N PHE A 84 -32.66 -6.36 3.77
CA PHE A 84 -33.92 -6.86 4.38
C PHE A 84 -35.09 -5.93 4.12
N ALA A 85 -34.90 -4.63 4.27
CA ALA A 85 -35.96 -3.66 4.03
C ALA A 85 -36.56 -3.77 2.61
N ILE A 86 -35.73 -4.13 1.62
CA ILE A 86 -36.17 -4.33 0.23
C ILE A 86 -36.95 -5.65 0.07
N ASN A 87 -36.51 -6.72 0.75
CA ASN A 87 -36.99 -8.08 0.45
C ASN A 87 -38.12 -8.56 1.40
N VAL A 88 -38.25 -7.95 2.58
CA VAL A 88 -39.33 -8.32 3.55
C VAL A 88 -40.76 -8.12 2.97
N ALA A 89 -40.90 -7.18 2.03
CA ALA A 89 -42.19 -7.00 1.34
C ALA A 89 -42.53 -8.16 0.40
N MET A 90 -41.57 -9.02 0.05
CA MET A 90 -41.75 -10.11 -0.93
C MET A 90 -41.69 -11.51 -0.31
N ASP A 91 -41.12 -11.65 0.90
CA ASP A 91 -40.88 -12.95 1.53
C ASP A 91 -40.98 -12.86 3.07
N ASN A 92 -41.13 -14.02 3.74
CA ASN A 92 -41.20 -14.09 5.20
C ASN A 92 -39.84 -13.69 5.84
N ALA A 93 -39.88 -12.79 6.83
CA ALA A 93 -38.69 -12.26 7.49
C ALA A 93 -37.78 -13.36 8.06
N ASP A 94 -38.32 -14.37 8.71
CA ASP A 94 -37.52 -15.46 9.33
C ASP A 94 -36.78 -16.30 8.30
N HIS A 95 -37.40 -16.55 7.15
CA HIS A 95 -36.76 -17.26 6.03
C HIS A 95 -35.62 -16.43 5.43
N LEU A 96 -35.82 -15.13 5.26
CA LEU A 96 -34.80 -14.22 4.76
C LEU A 96 -33.58 -14.12 5.72
N PHE A 97 -33.80 -14.10 7.04
CA PHE A 97 -32.72 -14.09 8.03
C PHE A 97 -31.82 -15.32 7.91
N SER A 98 -32.46 -16.50 7.85
CA SER A 98 -31.75 -17.78 7.71
C SER A 98 -30.97 -17.87 6.41
N LEU A 99 -31.56 -17.50 5.28
CA LEU A 99 -30.89 -17.48 3.96
C LEU A 99 -29.71 -16.52 3.94
N ARG A 100 -29.88 -15.30 4.47
CA ARG A 100 -28.78 -14.31 4.50
C ARG A 100 -27.59 -14.81 5.30
N PHE A 101 -27.84 -15.42 6.44
CA PHE A 101 -26.78 -16.00 7.26
C PHE A 101 -26.05 -17.13 6.54
N ILE A 102 -26.81 -18.10 5.98
CA ILE A 102 -26.24 -19.24 5.23
C ILE A 102 -25.39 -18.74 4.04
N TYR A 103 -25.88 -17.80 3.24
CA TYR A 103 -25.14 -17.25 2.11
C TYR A 103 -23.90 -16.46 2.54
N THR A 104 -23.95 -15.77 3.67
CA THR A 104 -22.79 -15.05 4.21
C THR A 104 -21.70 -16.03 4.66
N ILE A 105 -22.06 -17.11 5.35
CA ILE A 105 -21.12 -18.16 5.78
C ILE A 105 -20.56 -18.90 4.55
N GLY A 106 -21.41 -19.30 3.60
CA GLY A 106 -20.97 -19.95 2.35
C GLY A 106 -20.03 -19.07 1.55
N ALA A 107 -20.34 -17.78 1.40
CA ALA A 107 -19.47 -16.82 0.74
C ALA A 107 -18.13 -16.64 1.49
N ALA A 108 -18.14 -16.63 2.82
CA ALA A 108 -16.92 -16.56 3.64
C ALA A 108 -16.01 -17.78 3.41
N ILE A 109 -16.58 -18.98 3.41
CA ILE A 109 -15.81 -20.22 3.14
C ILE A 109 -15.20 -20.18 1.74
N ILE A 110 -15.99 -19.82 0.72
CA ILE A 110 -15.50 -19.73 -0.67
C ILE A 110 -14.41 -18.66 -0.76
N ALA A 111 -14.58 -17.49 -0.12
CA ALA A 111 -13.58 -16.42 -0.12
C ALA A 111 -12.26 -16.86 0.55
N ILE A 112 -12.33 -17.65 1.64
CA ILE A 112 -11.17 -18.25 2.30
C ILE A 112 -10.43 -19.20 1.35
N VAL A 113 -11.15 -20.14 0.74
CA VAL A 113 -10.56 -21.11 -0.18
C VAL A 113 -9.97 -20.41 -1.40
N ALA A 114 -10.71 -19.49 -2.00
CA ALA A 114 -10.23 -18.70 -3.13
C ALA A 114 -8.97 -17.87 -2.80
N SER A 115 -8.95 -17.22 -1.65
CA SER A 115 -7.79 -16.45 -1.21
C SER A 115 -6.57 -17.34 -0.98
N TYR A 116 -6.76 -18.54 -0.45
CA TYR A 116 -5.66 -19.48 -0.24
C TYR A 116 -5.14 -20.07 -1.56
N CYS A 117 -6.04 -20.42 -2.50
CA CYS A 117 -5.68 -21.08 -3.76
C CYS A 117 -5.19 -20.10 -4.84
N ILE A 118 -5.83 -18.92 -4.94
CA ILE A 118 -5.59 -17.98 -6.05
C ILE A 118 -4.53 -16.93 -5.65
N PHE A 119 -4.49 -16.55 -4.38
CA PHE A 119 -3.58 -15.53 -3.86
C PHE A 119 -2.69 -16.10 -2.72
N PRO A 120 -1.82 -17.07 -2.98
CA PRO A 120 -0.85 -17.53 -1.99
C PRO A 120 0.19 -16.43 -1.78
N THR A 121 -0.16 -15.37 -1.04
CA THR A 121 0.74 -14.25 -0.78
C THR A 121 1.73 -14.63 0.31
N ASN A 122 2.98 -14.74 -0.09
CA ASN A 122 4.08 -14.68 0.84
C ASN A 122 4.33 -13.19 1.15
N ASN A 123 3.81 -12.70 2.27
CA ASN A 123 3.90 -11.29 2.68
C ASN A 123 5.34 -10.76 2.67
N GLU A 124 6.33 -11.60 2.98
CA GLU A 124 7.74 -11.22 2.91
C GLU A 124 8.25 -11.04 1.48
N ALA A 125 7.90 -11.94 0.58
CA ALA A 125 8.30 -11.85 -0.82
C ALA A 125 7.71 -10.61 -1.49
N GLU A 126 6.45 -10.29 -1.17
CA GLU A 126 5.81 -9.10 -1.70
C GLU A 126 6.39 -7.81 -1.14
N LEU A 127 6.71 -7.77 0.16
CA LEU A 127 7.42 -6.66 0.78
C LEU A 127 8.78 -6.42 0.10
N LYS A 128 9.57 -7.48 -0.10
CA LYS A 128 10.84 -7.41 -0.81
C LYS A 128 10.68 -6.92 -2.25
N ASN A 129 9.64 -7.37 -2.94
CA ASN A 129 9.33 -6.90 -4.30
C ASN A 129 8.93 -5.41 -4.34
N MET A 130 8.12 -4.93 -3.39
CA MET A 130 7.78 -3.51 -3.29
C MET A 130 9.02 -2.66 -2.98
N MET A 131 9.90 -3.11 -2.08
CA MET A 131 11.16 -2.43 -1.79
C MET A 131 12.09 -2.38 -3.03
N ARG A 132 12.16 -3.46 -3.81
CA ARG A 132 12.91 -3.46 -5.07
C ARG A 132 12.37 -2.46 -6.07
N ARG A 133 11.05 -2.37 -6.24
CA ARG A 133 10.42 -1.35 -7.11
C ARG A 133 10.74 0.07 -6.65
N LEU A 134 10.80 0.29 -5.34
CA LEU A 134 11.20 1.58 -4.79
C LEU A 134 12.65 1.91 -5.18
N LEU A 135 13.57 0.95 -5.03
CA LEU A 135 14.96 1.09 -5.45
C LEU A 135 15.12 1.24 -6.98
N ASP A 136 14.24 0.65 -7.79
CA ASP A 136 14.21 0.88 -9.25
C ASP A 136 13.85 2.34 -9.58
N MET A 137 12.96 2.95 -8.81
CA MET A 137 12.63 4.38 -8.95
C MET A 137 13.78 5.29 -8.53
N ASP A 138 14.50 4.93 -7.47
CA ASP A 138 15.69 5.67 -7.03
C ASP A 138 16.80 5.60 -8.06
N ASP A 139 17.04 4.43 -8.65
CA ASP A 139 18.00 4.23 -9.75
C ASP A 139 17.66 5.10 -10.97
N PHE A 140 16.37 5.14 -11.35
CA PHE A 140 15.89 5.97 -12.45
C PHE A 140 15.97 7.48 -12.12
N LEU A 141 15.77 7.87 -10.87
CA LEU A 141 15.94 9.25 -10.42
C LEU A 141 17.40 9.70 -10.55
N LEU A 142 18.37 8.84 -10.21
CA LEU A 142 19.79 9.08 -10.42
C LEU A 142 20.16 9.18 -11.91
N ASP A 143 19.57 8.33 -12.78
CA ASP A 143 19.74 8.44 -14.22
C ASP A 143 19.23 9.78 -14.77
N THR A 144 18.09 10.25 -14.25
CA THR A 144 17.53 11.55 -14.64
C THR A 144 18.46 12.69 -14.24
N LEU A 145 19.08 12.60 -13.06
CA LEU A 145 20.08 13.57 -12.61
C LEU A 145 21.32 13.56 -13.49
N LEU A 146 21.80 12.37 -13.87
CA LEU A 146 22.93 12.20 -14.77
C LEU A 146 22.65 12.75 -16.19
N GLN A 147 21.44 12.56 -16.71
CA GLN A 147 21.03 13.15 -17.99
C GLN A 147 21.00 14.67 -17.94
N LEU A 148 20.53 15.24 -16.81
CA LEU A 148 20.54 16.70 -16.64
C LEU A 148 21.95 17.26 -16.63
N SER A 149 22.92 16.61 -16.01
CA SER A 149 24.34 17.04 -16.01
C SER A 149 24.91 17.09 -17.43
N LYS A 150 24.45 16.20 -18.31
CA LYS A 150 24.81 16.15 -19.75
C LYS A 150 24.04 17.13 -20.64
N GLY A 151 23.15 17.96 -20.07
CA GLY A 151 22.40 18.97 -20.81
C GLY A 151 21.03 18.56 -21.33
N ASN A 152 20.59 17.32 -21.10
CA ASN A 152 19.27 16.83 -21.53
C ASN A 152 18.22 17.16 -20.48
N GLN A 153 17.38 18.17 -20.73
CA GLN A 153 16.30 18.57 -19.81
C GLN A 153 14.99 17.83 -20.13
N LYS A 154 14.51 16.99 -19.17
CA LYS A 154 13.13 16.48 -19.13
C LYS A 154 12.51 16.76 -17.77
N GLN A 155 12.06 17.99 -17.56
CA GLN A 155 11.58 18.46 -16.24
C GLN A 155 10.29 17.79 -15.73
N SER A 156 9.43 17.34 -16.64
CA SER A 156 8.12 16.71 -16.27
C SER A 156 8.27 15.36 -15.57
N ILE A 157 9.26 14.58 -15.94
CA ILE A 157 9.47 13.21 -15.44
C ILE A 157 9.83 13.20 -13.94
N LYS A 158 10.54 14.22 -13.45
CA LYS A 158 10.98 14.29 -12.05
C LYS A 158 9.84 14.37 -11.05
N GLN A 159 8.85 15.23 -11.28
CA GLN A 159 7.73 15.42 -10.33
C GLN A 159 6.90 14.15 -10.21
N GLU A 160 6.66 13.48 -11.32
CA GLU A 160 5.93 12.21 -11.36
C GLU A 160 6.68 11.10 -10.63
N LEU A 161 8.00 10.99 -10.81
CA LEU A 161 8.83 10.01 -10.10
C LEU A 161 8.85 10.22 -8.59
N VAL A 162 9.05 11.46 -8.16
CA VAL A 162 9.06 11.79 -6.73
C VAL A 162 7.71 11.46 -6.09
N LEU A 163 6.61 11.87 -6.73
CA LEU A 163 5.27 11.55 -6.24
C LEU A 163 5.02 10.05 -6.18
N THR A 164 5.42 9.31 -7.23
CA THR A 164 5.24 7.86 -7.30
C THR A 164 6.07 7.15 -6.24
N SER A 165 7.30 7.61 -5.97
CA SER A 165 8.14 7.06 -4.90
C SER A 165 7.47 7.23 -3.53
N TYR A 166 6.89 8.40 -3.22
CA TYR A 166 6.12 8.59 -1.98
C TYR A 166 4.88 7.71 -1.90
N LEU A 167 4.15 7.52 -3.01
CA LEU A 167 2.98 6.64 -3.04
C LEU A 167 3.35 5.17 -2.79
N VAL A 168 4.47 4.70 -3.36
CA VAL A 168 4.98 3.35 -3.13
C VAL A 168 5.47 3.20 -1.69
N SER A 169 6.18 4.19 -1.15
CA SER A 169 6.59 4.23 0.26
C SER A 169 5.39 4.10 1.21
N GLY A 170 4.31 4.85 0.96
CA GLY A 170 3.06 4.74 1.73
C GLY A 170 2.38 3.37 1.62
N LYS A 171 2.44 2.72 0.46
CA LYS A 171 1.95 1.33 0.29
C LYS A 171 2.77 0.34 1.10
N ILE A 172 4.10 0.46 1.11
CA ILE A 172 4.98 -0.40 1.91
C ILE A 172 4.71 -0.21 3.40
N GLU A 173 4.54 1.03 3.86
CA GLU A 173 4.22 1.33 5.26
C GLU A 173 2.89 0.72 5.67
N ASN A 174 1.84 0.89 4.88
CA ASN A 174 0.53 0.29 5.11
C ASN A 174 0.60 -1.25 5.12
N HIS A 175 1.34 -1.85 4.20
CA HIS A 175 1.56 -3.30 4.18
C HIS A 175 2.24 -3.79 5.46
N CYS A 176 3.25 -3.09 5.94
CA CYS A 176 3.94 -3.40 7.19
C CYS A 176 3.06 -3.24 8.44
N ILE A 177 2.17 -2.25 8.46
CA ILE A 177 1.23 -2.05 9.59
C ILE A 177 0.26 -3.22 9.65
N MET A 178 -0.19 -3.73 8.51
CA MET A 178 -1.16 -4.82 8.41
C MET A 178 -0.55 -6.21 8.64
N SER A 179 0.72 -6.41 8.31
CA SER A 179 1.42 -7.67 8.54
C SER A 179 1.66 -7.91 10.04
N LYS A 180 1.38 -9.14 10.51
CA LYS A 180 1.58 -9.53 11.93
C LYS A 180 3.05 -9.71 12.32
N SER A 181 3.98 -9.81 11.35
CA SER A 181 5.42 -9.99 11.63
C SER A 181 6.01 -8.74 12.28
N SER A 182 6.10 -8.76 13.60
CA SER A 182 6.51 -7.62 14.44
C SER A 182 8.00 -7.27 14.30
N LYS A 183 8.86 -8.23 14.00
CA LYS A 183 10.32 -8.06 14.09
C LYS A 183 10.89 -7.09 13.05
N ASN A 184 10.34 -7.07 11.84
CA ASN A 184 10.89 -6.28 10.73
C ASN A 184 10.26 -4.90 10.55
N LYS A 185 9.16 -4.57 11.27
CA LYS A 185 8.42 -3.30 11.08
C LYS A 185 9.27 -2.06 11.33
N VAL A 186 10.08 -2.07 12.37
CA VAL A 186 10.93 -0.92 12.73
C VAL A 186 11.96 -0.66 11.64
N TYR A 187 12.58 -1.72 11.11
CA TYR A 187 13.60 -1.61 10.07
C TYR A 187 13.02 -1.19 8.72
N VAL A 188 11.85 -1.71 8.35
CA VAL A 188 11.16 -1.28 7.13
C VAL A 188 10.76 0.18 7.24
N LYS A 189 10.23 0.63 8.39
CA LYS A 189 9.90 2.04 8.61
C LYS A 189 11.16 2.93 8.53
N ARG A 190 12.27 2.48 9.10
CA ARG A 190 13.56 3.18 9.00
C ARG A 190 14.04 3.25 7.56
N PHE A 191 13.96 2.16 6.81
CA PHE A 191 14.29 2.12 5.38
C PHE A 191 13.45 3.14 4.58
N ILE A 192 12.14 3.16 4.76
CA ILE A 192 11.24 4.11 4.08
C ILE A 192 11.59 5.56 4.43
N MET A 193 11.85 5.84 5.71
CA MET A 193 12.22 7.19 6.15
C MET A 193 13.53 7.66 5.50
N LEU A 194 14.52 6.79 5.40
CA LEU A 194 15.80 7.08 4.75
C LEU A 194 15.63 7.26 3.24
N ASN A 195 14.81 6.41 2.61
CA ASN A 195 14.50 6.53 1.19
C ASN A 195 13.79 7.85 0.86
N ASN A 196 12.78 8.23 1.63
CA ASN A 196 12.08 9.50 1.43
C ASN A 196 13.03 10.71 1.57
N LYS A 197 14.00 10.63 2.49
CA LYS A 197 15.04 11.62 2.64
C LYS A 197 15.96 11.68 1.42
N PHE A 198 16.42 10.52 0.95
CA PHE A 198 17.23 10.37 -0.25
C PHE A 198 16.53 10.99 -1.47
N VAL A 199 15.30 10.60 -1.75
CA VAL A 199 14.49 11.12 -2.86
C VAL A 199 14.32 12.64 -2.79
N THR A 200 14.05 13.18 -1.57
CA THR A 200 13.92 14.62 -1.34
C THR A 200 15.22 15.35 -1.67
N ASP A 201 16.36 14.85 -1.21
CA ASP A 201 17.65 15.49 -1.43
C ASP A 201 18.07 15.44 -2.89
N ILE A 202 17.90 14.31 -3.58
CA ILE A 202 18.15 14.19 -5.04
C ILE A 202 17.21 15.13 -5.83
N ALA A 203 15.93 15.22 -5.44
CA ALA A 203 15.00 16.15 -6.08
C ALA A 203 15.39 17.62 -5.90
N HIS A 204 15.95 18.01 -4.74
CA HIS A 204 16.49 19.34 -4.51
C HIS A 204 17.74 19.60 -5.38
N ILE A 205 18.68 18.66 -5.43
CA ILE A 205 19.88 18.76 -6.26
C ILE A 205 19.49 18.95 -7.73
N TYR A 206 18.54 18.14 -8.23
CA TYR A 206 17.99 18.29 -9.57
C TYR A 206 17.45 19.71 -9.82
N THR A 207 16.69 20.26 -8.84
CA THR A 207 16.13 21.62 -8.98
C THR A 207 17.22 22.68 -9.06
N LEU A 208 18.23 22.59 -8.20
CA LEU A 208 19.37 23.53 -8.20
C LEU A 208 20.13 23.46 -9.53
N MET A 209 20.40 22.26 -10.05
CA MET A 209 21.05 22.07 -11.33
C MET A 209 20.22 22.59 -12.50
N SER A 210 18.89 22.50 -12.45
CA SER A 210 18.01 22.98 -13.50
C SER A 210 17.89 24.52 -13.54
N MET A 211 18.17 25.21 -12.41
CA MET A 211 18.08 26.67 -12.26
C MET A 211 19.35 27.41 -12.65
N GLN A 212 20.16 26.90 -13.58
CA GLN A 212 21.36 27.56 -14.16
C GLN A 212 22.63 27.59 -13.32
N GLN A 213 22.75 26.84 -12.23
CA GLN A 213 24.03 26.73 -11.49
C GLN A 213 24.97 25.66 -12.09
N LYS A 214 24.91 25.44 -13.43
CA LYS A 214 25.74 24.43 -14.13
C LYS A 214 27.26 24.69 -14.04
N GLU A 215 27.68 25.96 -13.93
CA GLU A 215 29.09 26.33 -13.97
C GLU A 215 29.86 25.93 -12.69
N ARG A 216 29.15 25.54 -11.61
CA ARG A 216 29.79 25.21 -10.32
C ARG A 216 29.88 23.72 -10.00
N ILE A 217 29.44 22.86 -10.92
CA ILE A 217 29.38 21.42 -10.69
C ILE A 217 30.37 20.74 -11.61
N ASP A 218 31.33 20.02 -11.03
CA ASP A 218 32.21 19.16 -11.78
C ASP A 218 31.43 17.93 -12.32
N PRO A 219 31.25 17.83 -13.67
CA PRO A 219 30.46 16.74 -14.26
C PRO A 219 31.10 15.37 -14.07
N GLU A 220 32.42 15.29 -13.96
CA GLU A 220 33.13 14.01 -13.80
C GLU A 220 32.96 13.48 -12.39
N ALA A 221 33.15 14.34 -11.38
CA ALA A 221 32.95 14.00 -9.98
C ALA A 221 31.49 13.61 -9.70
N LEU A 222 30.52 14.32 -10.27
CA LEU A 222 29.10 13.96 -10.17
C LEU A 222 28.82 12.61 -10.81
N THR A 223 29.36 12.34 -11.98
CA THR A 223 29.16 11.07 -12.68
C THR A 223 29.73 9.91 -11.87
N SER A 224 30.95 10.06 -11.31
CA SER A 224 31.57 9.06 -10.46
C SER A 224 30.70 8.75 -9.23
N LEU A 225 30.24 9.80 -8.52
CA LEU A 225 29.37 9.63 -7.37
C LEU A 225 28.05 8.93 -7.70
N ILE A 226 27.39 9.33 -8.80
CA ILE A 226 26.14 8.68 -9.22
C ILE A 226 26.38 7.20 -9.54
N MET A 227 27.50 6.85 -10.17
CA MET A 227 27.83 5.46 -10.44
C MET A 227 28.01 4.63 -9.16
N ASP A 228 28.64 5.20 -8.13
CA ASP A 228 28.80 4.55 -6.82
C ASP A 228 27.45 4.36 -6.09
N LEU A 229 26.60 5.39 -6.14
CA LEU A 229 25.24 5.28 -5.58
C LEU A 229 24.40 4.21 -6.31
N LYS A 230 24.51 4.15 -7.64
CA LYS A 230 23.84 3.12 -8.45
C LYS A 230 24.38 1.72 -8.15
N ALA A 231 25.68 1.55 -7.95
CA ALA A 231 26.27 0.28 -7.54
C ALA A 231 25.72 -0.18 -6.18
N THR A 232 25.54 0.74 -5.23
CA THR A 232 24.93 0.47 -3.91
C THR A 232 23.47 0.05 -4.04
N ILE A 233 22.67 0.75 -4.88
CA ILE A 233 21.27 0.39 -5.16
C ILE A 233 21.19 -1.00 -5.78
N LYS A 234 22.04 -1.29 -6.77
CA LYS A 234 22.09 -2.61 -7.41
C LYS A 234 22.39 -3.71 -6.40
N SER A 235 23.34 -3.48 -5.50
CA SER A 235 23.68 -4.44 -4.43
C SER A 235 22.52 -4.70 -3.50
N MET A 236 21.75 -3.67 -3.09
CA MET A 236 20.54 -3.84 -2.30
C MET A 236 19.46 -4.64 -3.07
N LYS A 237 19.27 -4.37 -4.35
CA LYS A 237 18.32 -5.12 -5.21
C LYS A 237 18.71 -6.59 -5.33
N ASP A 238 19.98 -6.88 -5.48
CA ASP A 238 20.51 -8.25 -5.56
C ASP A 238 20.35 -8.99 -4.22
N MET A 239 20.61 -8.33 -3.08
CA MET A 239 20.36 -8.88 -1.76
C MET A 239 18.87 -9.20 -1.54
N LEU A 240 17.97 -8.28 -1.87
CA LEU A 240 16.52 -8.52 -1.77
C LEU A 240 16.03 -9.64 -2.69
N SER A 241 16.83 -10.03 -3.70
CA SER A 241 16.57 -11.15 -4.62
C SER A 241 17.23 -12.46 -4.19
N HIS A 242 17.75 -12.56 -2.95
CA HIS A 242 18.48 -13.73 -2.43
C HIS A 242 19.76 -14.07 -3.21
N LYS A 243 20.36 -13.15 -3.92
CA LYS A 243 21.68 -13.32 -4.49
C LYS A 243 22.71 -12.96 -3.43
N LYS A 244 23.66 -13.85 -3.18
CA LYS A 244 24.82 -13.53 -2.32
C LYS A 244 25.66 -12.47 -3.02
N VAL A 245 25.64 -11.26 -2.50
CA VAL A 245 26.49 -10.17 -2.98
C VAL A 245 27.42 -9.76 -1.83
N VAL A 246 28.71 -9.89 -2.07
CA VAL A 246 29.75 -9.30 -1.21
C VAL A 246 30.17 -8.01 -1.91
N VAL A 247 29.70 -6.88 -1.42
CA VAL A 247 30.16 -5.58 -1.89
C VAL A 247 30.93 -4.92 -0.77
N SER A 248 32.19 -4.61 -1.05
CA SER A 248 32.94 -3.65 -0.24
C SER A 248 32.27 -2.29 -0.40
N HIS A 249 31.93 -1.62 0.70
CA HIS A 249 31.44 -0.25 0.65
C HIS A 249 32.49 0.62 -0.07
N PRO A 250 32.14 1.30 -1.15
CA PRO A 250 33.05 2.30 -1.70
C PRO A 250 33.24 3.38 -0.64
N LYS A 251 34.47 3.63 -0.25
CA LYS A 251 34.80 4.79 0.60
C LYS A 251 34.63 6.02 -0.28
N LEU A 252 33.53 6.73 -0.10
CA LEU A 252 33.34 8.04 -0.72
C LEU A 252 34.39 8.99 -0.14
N ASP A 253 35.23 9.50 -1.00
CA ASP A 253 36.11 10.63 -0.68
C ASP A 253 35.29 11.92 -0.77
N TYR A 254 34.76 12.35 0.38
CA TYR A 254 33.80 13.44 0.51
C TYR A 254 34.38 14.82 0.18
N ASN A 255 35.70 14.91 -0.09
CA ASN A 255 36.39 16.20 -0.11
C ASN A 255 36.43 16.89 -1.47
N GLN A 256 35.91 16.30 -2.55
CA GLN A 256 36.18 16.80 -3.92
C GLN A 256 34.97 17.14 -4.78
N VAL A 257 33.71 17.07 -4.30
CA VAL A 257 32.61 17.05 -5.25
C VAL A 257 32.10 18.43 -5.70
N TYR A 258 32.19 19.49 -4.88
CA TYR A 258 31.62 20.80 -5.24
C TYR A 258 32.22 22.00 -4.50
N ASP A 259 32.32 23.13 -5.20
CA ASP A 259 32.60 24.46 -4.62
C ASP A 259 31.38 25.00 -3.80
N ASP A 260 30.15 24.48 -4.05
CA ASP A 260 28.96 24.87 -3.34
C ASP A 260 28.72 23.96 -2.12
N VAL A 261 28.94 24.51 -0.94
CA VAL A 261 28.79 23.81 0.36
C VAL A 261 27.38 23.21 0.54
N TYR A 262 26.35 23.85 -0.01
CA TYR A 262 24.97 23.37 0.15
C TYR A 262 24.68 22.14 -0.71
N VAL A 263 25.08 22.16 -2.01
CA VAL A 263 24.93 21.01 -2.91
C VAL A 263 25.76 19.84 -2.41
N ASN A 264 26.98 20.11 -1.97
CA ASN A 264 27.88 19.11 -1.41
C ASN A 264 27.27 18.46 -0.15
N GLY A 265 26.74 19.27 0.76
CA GLY A 265 26.05 18.77 1.96
C GLY A 265 24.82 17.90 1.64
N LYS A 266 24.06 18.21 0.60
CA LYS A 266 22.93 17.41 0.13
C LYS A 266 23.38 16.07 -0.47
N MET A 267 24.43 16.07 -1.27
CA MET A 267 25.01 14.86 -1.87
C MET A 267 25.56 13.90 -0.81
N ILE A 268 26.34 14.41 0.15
CA ILE A 268 26.88 13.64 1.26
C ILE A 268 25.73 13.01 2.05
N ARG A 269 24.67 13.78 2.35
CA ARG A 269 23.51 13.28 3.08
C ARG A 269 22.73 12.22 2.29
N SER A 270 22.60 12.38 0.98
CA SER A 270 21.98 11.38 0.11
C SER A 270 22.75 10.07 0.11
N ALA A 271 24.08 10.13 0.04
CA ALA A 271 24.94 8.98 0.14
C ALA A 271 24.84 8.30 1.52
N ASP A 272 24.88 9.05 2.63
CA ASP A 272 24.70 8.53 3.99
C ASP A 272 23.33 7.84 4.15
N CYS A 273 22.26 8.42 3.62
CA CYS A 273 20.94 7.78 3.63
C CYS A 273 20.96 6.43 2.90
N LEU A 274 21.58 6.37 1.73
CA LEU A 274 21.65 5.15 0.93
C LEU A 274 22.49 4.06 1.61
N TYR A 275 23.60 4.41 2.23
CA TYR A 275 24.43 3.45 3.00
C TYR A 275 23.70 2.92 4.22
N ARG A 276 22.99 3.77 4.95
CA ARG A 276 22.15 3.31 6.08
C ARG A 276 20.99 2.43 5.62
N MET A 277 20.46 2.66 4.41
CA MET A 277 19.46 1.76 3.82
C MET A 277 20.12 0.41 3.50
N TYR A 278 21.32 0.41 2.94
CA TYR A 278 22.08 -0.80 2.66
C TYR A 278 22.33 -1.63 3.95
N ASP A 279 22.82 -0.99 5.02
CA ASP A 279 23.01 -1.64 6.32
C ASP A 279 21.70 -2.21 6.87
N CYS A 280 20.60 -1.49 6.71
CA CYS A 280 19.28 -1.92 7.14
C CYS A 280 18.83 -3.18 6.39
N VAL A 281 19.06 -3.25 5.08
CA VAL A 281 18.75 -4.44 4.26
C VAL A 281 19.65 -5.60 4.64
N GLN A 282 20.94 -5.38 4.74
CA GLN A 282 21.93 -6.42 5.01
C GLN A 282 21.75 -7.06 6.39
N THR A 283 21.53 -6.25 7.43
CA THR A 283 21.54 -6.74 8.82
C THR A 283 20.19 -7.23 9.30
N HIS A 284 19.08 -6.71 8.78
CA HIS A 284 17.76 -6.88 9.40
C HIS A 284 16.65 -7.38 8.49
N LEU A 285 16.80 -7.26 7.17
CA LEU A 285 15.76 -7.65 6.24
C LEU A 285 16.04 -8.96 5.50
N LEU A 286 17.26 -9.49 5.62
CA LEU A 286 17.67 -10.78 5.05
C LEU A 286 17.61 -11.94 6.05
N ASN A 287 17.64 -11.66 7.33
CA ASN A 287 17.50 -12.60 8.45
C ASN A 287 16.03 -12.65 8.92
#